data_28940ecc97cbd7bc29f65fbb83dc08c5
#
_entry.id   28940ecc97cbd7bc29f65fbb83dc08c5
#
_cell.length_a   1.000
_cell.length_b   1.000
_cell.length_c   1.000
_cell.angle_alpha   90.00
_cell.angle_beta   90.00
_cell.angle_gamma   90.00
#
_symmetry.space_group_name_H-M   'P 1'
#
loop_
_entity.id
_entity.type
_entity.pdbx_description
1 polymer ?
#
loop_
_entity_poly.entity_id
_entity_poly.type
_entity_poly.pdbx_seq_one_letter_code
_entity_poly.pdbx_strand_id
1 'polypeptide(L)'
;MDNEMDLLSAYQRILSLSEQMLNLAKNEKWDELVDMEITYLKAVEVISHSSISSTVSLSLQQKMTNILQVILDNENEIKKLLQQRLDELSKLIKQASQQQLLNDSYGQFPVEPYHTLMNSTEQK
;
A
#
# COMPACT_ATOMS: atom_id res chain seq x y z
N MET A 1 12.66 3.35 34.48
CA MET A 1 12.21 2.92 33.22
C MET A 1 13.30 2.92 32.20
N ASP A 2 13.35 1.87 31.53
CA ASP A 2 14.42 1.68 30.64
C ASP A 2 14.07 2.16 29.25
N ASN A 3 14.62 3.27 28.84
CA ASN A 3 14.36 3.84 27.53
C ASN A 3 14.82 2.93 26.42
N GLU A 4 15.84 2.12 26.67
CA GLU A 4 16.32 1.18 25.66
C GLU A 4 15.30 0.10 25.38
N MET A 5 14.63 -0.39 26.42
CA MET A 5 13.59 -1.39 26.24
C MET A 5 12.40 -0.83 25.49
N ASP A 6 12.05 0.41 25.82
CA ASP A 6 10.94 1.08 25.12
C ASP A 6 11.27 1.28 23.65
N LEU A 7 12.50 1.65 23.36
CA LEU A 7 12.92 1.87 21.97
C LEU A 7 12.92 0.56 21.20
N LEU A 8 13.44 -0.50 21.82
CA LEU A 8 13.46 -1.81 21.17
C LEU A 8 12.03 -2.28 20.90
N SER A 9 11.14 -2.11 21.87
CA SER A 9 9.74 -2.47 21.71
C SER A 9 9.10 -1.73 20.56
N ALA A 10 9.43 -0.45 20.40
CA ALA A 10 8.89 0.37 19.33
C ALA A 10 9.36 -0.15 17.97
N TYR A 11 10.63 -0.53 17.86
CA TYR A 11 11.16 -1.09 16.63
C TYR A 11 10.52 -2.43 16.32
N GLN A 12 10.32 -3.26 17.35
CA GLN A 12 9.68 -4.57 17.17
C GLN A 12 8.23 -4.42 16.72
N ARG A 13 7.56 -3.39 17.22
CA ARG A 13 6.19 -3.13 16.79
C ARG A 13 6.14 -2.75 15.31
N ILE A 14 7.08 -1.92 14.84
CA ILE A 14 7.14 -1.55 13.44
C ILE A 14 7.44 -2.78 12.59
N LEU A 15 8.33 -3.63 13.06
CA LEU A 15 8.64 -4.87 12.35
C LEU A 15 7.38 -5.73 12.20
N SER A 16 6.65 -5.91 13.28
CA SER A 16 5.43 -6.70 13.26
C SER A 16 4.41 -6.12 12.27
N LEU A 17 4.26 -4.80 12.29
CA LEU A 17 3.34 -4.14 11.37
C LEU A 17 3.78 -4.30 9.92
N SER A 18 5.09 -4.20 9.66
CA SER A 18 5.59 -4.36 8.30
C SER A 18 5.36 -5.78 7.79
N GLU A 19 5.48 -6.77 8.68
CA GLU A 19 5.23 -8.15 8.31
C GLU A 19 3.75 -8.39 8.00
N GLN A 20 2.88 -7.78 8.79
CA GLN A 20 1.45 -7.88 8.53
C GLN A 20 1.09 -7.23 7.21
N MET A 21 1.68 -6.07 6.93
CA MET A 21 1.46 -5.37 5.67
C MET A 21 1.94 -6.19 4.49
N LEU A 22 3.10 -6.81 4.62
CA LEU A 22 3.63 -7.66 3.57
C LEU A 22 2.68 -8.83 3.30
N ASN A 23 2.17 -9.43 4.36
CA ASN A 23 1.24 -10.53 4.23
C ASN A 23 -0.06 -10.09 3.52
N LEU A 24 -0.56 -8.91 3.87
CA LEU A 24 -1.74 -8.38 3.21
C LEU A 24 -1.49 -8.14 1.73
N ALA A 25 -0.32 -7.61 1.40
CA ALA A 25 0.03 -7.36 0.00
C ALA A 25 0.14 -8.67 -0.78
N LYS A 26 0.75 -9.69 -0.18
CA LYS A 26 0.87 -11.00 -0.83
C LYS A 26 -0.47 -11.66 -1.08
N ASN A 27 -1.43 -11.39 -0.23
CA ASN A 27 -2.78 -11.94 -0.35
C ASN A 27 -3.72 -11.00 -1.08
N GLU A 28 -3.19 -9.92 -1.65
CA GLU A 28 -3.94 -8.95 -2.44
C GLU A 28 -5.08 -8.29 -1.68
N LYS A 29 -4.90 -8.15 -0.39
CA LYS A 29 -5.87 -7.47 0.46
C LYS A 29 -5.52 -5.98 0.55
N TRP A 30 -5.69 -5.31 -0.57
CA TRP A 30 -5.22 -3.94 -0.74
C TRP A 30 -5.91 -2.94 0.19
N ASP A 31 -7.20 -3.10 0.41
CA ASP A 31 -7.94 -2.19 1.29
C ASP A 31 -7.44 -2.29 2.73
N GLU A 32 -7.20 -3.51 3.18
CA GLU A 32 -6.69 -3.72 4.53
C GLU A 32 -5.27 -3.22 4.65
N LEU A 33 -4.50 -3.34 3.58
CA LEU A 33 -3.14 -2.81 3.54
C LEU A 33 -3.14 -1.29 3.73
N VAL A 34 -4.05 -0.59 3.06
CA VAL A 34 -4.16 0.86 3.19
C VAL A 34 -4.49 1.24 4.63
N ASP A 35 -5.41 0.52 5.25
CA ASP A 35 -5.75 0.78 6.65
C ASP A 35 -4.56 0.55 7.57
N MET A 36 -3.81 -0.52 7.34
CA MET A 36 -2.65 -0.85 8.15
C MET A 36 -1.55 0.18 7.98
N GLU A 37 -1.45 0.78 6.80
CA GLU A 37 -0.46 1.79 6.50
C GLU A 37 -0.56 2.96 7.47
N ILE A 38 -1.77 3.35 7.82
CA ILE A 38 -1.99 4.45 8.75
C ILE A 38 -1.40 4.10 10.12
N THR A 39 -1.66 2.89 10.59
CA THR A 39 -1.13 2.41 11.86
C THR A 39 0.40 2.35 11.82
N TYR A 40 0.93 1.87 10.71
CA TYR A 40 2.37 1.76 10.51
C TYR A 40 3.04 3.13 10.57
N LEU A 41 2.48 4.11 9.87
CA LEU A 41 3.04 5.46 9.85
C LEU A 41 3.02 6.11 11.21
N LYS A 42 1.97 5.86 11.99
CA LYS A 42 1.90 6.37 13.35
C LYS A 42 2.99 5.76 14.23
N ALA A 43 3.25 4.48 14.06
CA ALA A 43 4.29 3.81 14.83
C ALA A 43 5.67 4.35 14.45
N VAL A 44 5.90 4.59 13.17
CA VAL A 44 7.16 5.17 12.69
C VAL A 44 7.33 6.58 13.25
N GLU A 45 6.26 7.33 13.29
CA GLU A 45 6.29 8.71 13.80
C GLU A 45 6.71 8.76 15.26
N VAL A 46 6.26 7.82 16.06
CA VAL A 46 6.66 7.73 17.46
C VAL A 46 8.16 7.62 17.59
N ILE A 47 8.78 6.78 16.75
CA ILE A 47 10.22 6.61 16.78
C ILE A 47 10.95 7.85 16.29
N SER A 48 10.44 8.50 15.24
CA SER A 48 11.10 9.65 14.67
C SER A 48 11.11 10.85 15.63
N HIS A 49 10.17 10.86 16.57
CA HIS A 49 10.13 11.91 17.59
C HIS A 49 10.93 11.55 18.84
N SER A 50 11.43 10.33 18.91
CA SER A 50 12.24 9.91 20.04
C SER A 50 13.67 10.33 19.82
N SER A 51 14.30 10.87 20.86
CA SER A 51 15.71 11.13 20.75
C SER A 51 16.46 9.86 21.09
N ILE A 52 17.35 9.46 20.21
CA ILE A 52 18.19 8.31 20.45
C ILE A 52 19.32 8.75 21.35
N SER A 53 19.39 8.16 22.52
CA SER A 53 20.45 8.49 23.44
C SER A 53 21.78 7.97 22.94
N SER A 54 22.82 8.76 23.10
CA SER A 54 24.15 8.33 22.78
C SER A 54 24.64 7.23 23.71
N THR A 55 23.89 6.96 24.78
CA THR A 55 24.24 5.92 25.73
C THR A 55 23.62 4.57 25.41
N VAL A 56 22.96 4.46 24.27
CA VAL A 56 22.40 3.18 23.84
C VAL A 56 23.55 2.17 23.65
N SER A 57 23.38 0.99 24.22
CA SER A 57 24.42 -0.03 24.17
C SER A 57 24.67 -0.50 22.73
N LEU A 58 25.88 -0.93 22.47
CA LEU A 58 26.24 -1.45 21.17
C LEU A 58 25.40 -2.66 20.81
N SER A 59 25.16 -3.53 21.78
CA SER A 59 24.32 -4.69 21.57
C SER A 59 22.90 -4.32 21.12
N LEU A 60 22.33 -3.30 21.73
CA LEU A 60 21.01 -2.83 21.36
C LEU A 60 21.01 -2.18 19.97
N GLN A 61 22.07 -1.41 19.69
CA GLN A 61 22.21 -0.81 18.36
C GLN A 61 22.24 -1.86 17.27
N GLN A 62 22.92 -2.96 17.52
CA GLN A 62 22.98 -4.06 16.55
C GLN A 62 21.62 -4.72 16.37
N LYS A 63 20.92 -4.92 17.46
CA LYS A 63 19.55 -5.49 17.37
C LYS A 63 18.63 -4.58 16.58
N MET A 64 18.70 -3.29 16.84
CA MET A 64 17.88 -2.32 16.13
C MET A 64 18.23 -2.27 14.66
N THR A 65 19.51 -2.33 14.34
CA THR A 65 19.96 -2.33 12.96
C THR A 65 19.44 -3.56 12.22
N ASN A 66 19.48 -4.72 12.88
CA ASN A 66 18.98 -5.95 12.27
C ASN A 66 17.48 -5.87 12.03
N ILE A 67 16.75 -5.35 12.99
CA ILE A 67 15.30 -5.19 12.86
C ILE A 67 14.99 -4.23 11.72
N LEU A 68 15.70 -3.12 11.68
CA LEU A 68 15.50 -2.12 10.64
C LEU A 68 15.76 -2.69 9.26
N GLN A 69 16.79 -3.54 9.14
CA GLN A 69 17.08 -4.17 7.85
C GLN A 69 15.91 -5.04 7.38
N VAL A 70 15.33 -5.81 8.29
CA VAL A 70 14.19 -6.65 7.94
C VAL A 70 12.99 -5.78 7.56
N ILE A 71 12.77 -4.68 8.28
CA ILE A 71 11.69 -3.76 7.96
C ILE A 71 11.87 -3.20 6.54
N LEU A 72 13.09 -2.79 6.21
CA LEU A 72 13.39 -2.25 4.88
C LEU A 72 13.20 -3.29 3.80
N ASP A 73 13.58 -4.53 4.07
CA ASP A 73 13.38 -5.62 3.12
C ASP A 73 11.88 -5.85 2.89
N ASN A 74 11.11 -5.81 3.96
CA ASN A 74 9.66 -5.97 3.85
C ASN A 74 9.05 -4.83 3.07
N GLU A 75 9.49 -3.59 3.32
CA GLU A 75 9.00 -2.43 2.58
C GLU A 75 9.31 -2.53 1.10
N ASN A 76 10.50 -3.01 0.78
CA ASN A 76 10.88 -3.17 -0.63
C ASN A 76 10.01 -4.20 -1.32
N GLU A 77 9.70 -5.28 -0.62
CA GLU A 77 8.85 -6.31 -1.18
C GLU A 77 7.42 -5.80 -1.36
N ILE A 78 6.93 -5.04 -0.38
CA ILE A 78 5.59 -4.44 -0.49
C ILE A 78 5.54 -3.49 -1.69
N LYS A 79 6.59 -2.70 -1.89
CA LYS A 79 6.67 -1.78 -3.02
C LYS A 79 6.59 -2.52 -4.35
N LYS A 80 7.28 -3.65 -4.46
CA LYS A 80 7.23 -4.45 -5.68
C LYS A 80 5.83 -4.95 -5.95
N LEU A 81 5.16 -5.44 -4.91
CA LEU A 81 3.81 -5.95 -5.06
C LEU A 81 2.83 -4.84 -5.43
N LEU A 82 3.00 -3.67 -4.82
CA LEU A 82 2.18 -2.52 -5.15
C LEU A 82 2.42 -2.07 -6.59
N GLN A 83 3.67 -2.07 -7.03
CA GLN A 83 3.99 -1.69 -8.41
C GLN A 83 3.35 -2.64 -9.39
N GLN A 84 3.39 -3.93 -9.10
CA GLN A 84 2.72 -4.93 -9.94
C GLN A 84 1.22 -4.67 -9.99
N ARG A 85 0.64 -4.34 -8.84
CA ARG A 85 -0.79 -4.04 -8.79
C ARG A 85 -1.14 -2.80 -9.60
N LEU A 86 -0.31 -1.76 -9.49
CA LEU A 86 -0.52 -0.53 -10.25
C LEU A 86 -0.40 -0.79 -11.75
N ASP A 87 0.54 -1.65 -12.14
CA ASP A 87 0.70 -2.00 -13.54
C ASP A 87 -0.52 -2.75 -14.06
N GLU A 88 -1.05 -3.67 -13.25
CA GLU A 88 -2.26 -4.39 -13.60
C GLU A 88 -3.45 -3.46 -13.76
N LEU A 89 -3.61 -2.54 -12.82
CA LEU A 89 -4.70 -1.57 -12.86
C LEU A 89 -4.57 -0.67 -14.08
N SER A 90 -3.35 -0.26 -14.38
CA SER A 90 -3.09 0.59 -15.53
C SER A 90 -3.50 -0.12 -16.82
N LYS A 91 -3.18 -1.41 -16.93
CA LYS A 91 -3.57 -2.20 -18.10
C LYS A 91 -5.08 -2.33 -18.18
N LEU A 92 -5.73 -2.58 -17.06
CA LEU A 92 -7.18 -2.72 -17.04
C LEU A 92 -7.87 -1.41 -17.42
N ILE A 93 -7.35 -0.30 -16.93
CA ILE A 93 -7.90 1.02 -17.27
C ILE A 93 -7.73 1.27 -18.76
N LYS A 94 -6.58 0.93 -19.32
CA LYS A 94 -6.33 1.11 -20.73
C LYS A 94 -7.27 0.25 -21.56
N GLN A 95 -7.46 -1.00 -21.16
CA GLN A 95 -8.38 -1.90 -21.84
C GLN A 95 -9.81 -1.37 -21.76
N ALA A 96 -10.20 -0.88 -20.60
CA ALA A 96 -11.53 -0.32 -20.41
C ALA A 96 -11.73 0.91 -21.30
N SER A 97 -10.71 1.74 -21.41
CA SER A 97 -10.78 2.92 -22.27
C SER A 97 -10.92 2.54 -23.73
N GLN A 98 -10.18 1.51 -24.15
CA GLN A 98 -10.27 1.03 -25.52
C GLN A 98 -11.64 0.43 -25.80
N GLN A 99 -12.16 -0.31 -24.83
CA GLN A 99 -13.47 -0.90 -24.95
C GLN A 99 -14.53 0.20 -25.05
N GLN A 100 -14.37 1.25 -24.28
CA GLN A 100 -15.28 2.39 -24.30
C GLN A 100 -15.28 3.05 -25.69
N LEU A 101 -14.10 3.22 -26.26
CA LEU A 101 -13.98 3.80 -27.60
C LEU A 101 -14.69 2.93 -28.63
N LEU A 102 -14.51 1.63 -28.53
CA LEU A 102 -15.19 0.72 -29.44
C LEU A 102 -16.70 0.78 -29.28
N ASN A 103 -17.15 0.80 -28.03
CA ASN A 103 -18.57 0.87 -27.74
C ASN A 103 -19.17 2.18 -28.28
N ASP A 104 -18.42 3.27 -28.13
CA ASP A 104 -18.89 4.56 -28.60
C ASP A 104 -18.96 4.57 -30.13
N SER A 105 -17.98 3.94 -30.79
CA SER A 105 -17.97 3.83 -32.23
C SER A 105 -19.13 3.04 -32.77
N TYR A 106 -19.37 1.91 -32.15
CA TYR A 106 -20.46 1.05 -32.61
C TYR A 106 -21.80 1.46 -32.00
N GLY A 107 -21.76 2.19 -30.93
CA GLY A 107 -22.98 2.65 -30.28
C GLY A 107 -23.72 3.69 -31.05
N GLN A 108 -23.13 4.18 -32.11
CA GLN A 108 -23.80 5.11 -32.97
C GLN A 108 -24.86 4.45 -33.82
N PHE A 109 -24.82 3.14 -33.90
CA PHE A 109 -25.82 2.41 -34.65
C PHE A 109 -27.10 2.39 -33.82
N PRO A 110 -28.20 2.66 -34.42
CA PRO A 110 -29.47 2.79 -33.69
C PRO A 110 -30.03 1.46 -33.32
N VAL A 111 -29.34 0.72 -32.58
CA VAL A 111 -29.79 -0.56 -32.22
C VAL A 111 -30.29 -0.68 -30.86
N GLU A 112 -29.91 0.19 -30.02
CA GLU A 112 -30.22 -0.02 -28.70
C GLU A 112 -31.09 0.95 -28.13
N PRO A 113 -32.30 0.65 -27.91
CA PRO A 113 -33.19 1.47 -27.10
C PRO A 113 -32.67 1.67 -25.71
N TYR A 114 -32.06 0.61 -25.21
CA TYR A 114 -31.46 0.67 -23.92
C TYR A 114 -30.40 1.74 -23.86
N HIS A 115 -29.57 1.81 -24.86
CA HIS A 115 -28.54 2.79 -24.94
C HIS A 115 -29.12 4.18 -24.95
N THR A 116 -30.19 4.38 -25.67
CA THR A 116 -30.85 5.65 -25.73
C THR A 116 -31.38 6.05 -24.36
N LEU A 117 -31.87 5.11 -23.62
CA LEU A 117 -32.33 5.38 -22.29
C LEU A 117 -31.26 5.89 -21.41
N MET A 118 -30.11 5.28 -21.52
CA MET A 118 -29.02 5.65 -20.68
C MET A 118 -28.47 6.98 -21.05
N ASN A 119 -28.48 7.23 -22.31
CA ASN A 119 -27.93 8.39 -22.67
C ASN A 119 -28.83 9.39 -22.91
N SER A 120 -29.87 8.94 -23.13
CA SER A 120 -30.68 9.76 -23.45
C SER A 120 -30.81 10.51 -22.71
N THR A 121 -30.61 10.08 -22.52
CA THR A 121 -30.72 10.77 -22.00
C THR A 121 -29.76 11.50 -22.44
N GLU A 122 -29.05 11.37 -23.18
CA GLU A 122 -28.31 11.96 -23.61
C GLU A 122 -28.22 12.22 -24.75
N GLN A 123 -28.36 11.81 -25.48
CA GLN A 123 -28.32 11.97 -26.50
C GLN A 123 -28.98 12.03 -27.16
N LYS A 124 -29.28 11.79 -27.36
CA LYS A 124 -29.84 11.78 -27.99
C LYS A 124 -30.19 12.07 -28.17
#